data_13944980dd5a37b357646e29c3b7eb4f
#
_entry.id   13944980dd5a37b357646e29c3b7eb4f
#
_cell.length_a   1.000
_cell.length_b   1.000
_cell.length_c   1.000
_cell.angle_alpha   90.00
_cell.angle_beta   90.00
_cell.angle_gamma   90.00
#
_symmetry.space_group_name_H-M   'P 1'
#
loop_
_entity.id
_entity.type
_entity.pdbx_description
1 polymer ?
#
loop_
_entity_poly.entity_id
_entity_poly.type
_entity_poly.pdbx_seq_one_letter_code
_entity_poly.pdbx_strand_id
1 'polypeptide(L)' 'MRFPSQADYYRQQASRVRKRADLANTREARVALLGFAQRWEMLAIRV' A
#
# COMPACT_ATOMS: atom_id res chain seq x y z
N MET A 1 -18.24 -16.22 -7.85
CA MET A 1 -17.16 -15.59 -7.09
C MET A 1 -16.45 -14.56 -7.96
N ARG A 2 -16.34 -13.34 -7.47
CA ARG A 2 -15.81 -12.24 -8.24
C ARG A 2 -14.36 -11.99 -7.83
N PHE A 3 -13.45 -12.04 -8.79
CA PHE A 3 -12.06 -11.70 -8.51
C PHE A 3 -11.91 -10.18 -8.45
N PRO A 4 -11.13 -9.65 -7.51
CA PRO A 4 -10.87 -8.22 -7.49
C PRO A 4 -10.09 -7.81 -8.74
N SER A 5 -10.31 -6.59 -9.21
CA SER A 5 -9.52 -6.05 -10.30
C SER A 5 -8.08 -5.82 -9.84
N GLN A 6 -7.16 -5.64 -10.79
CA GLN A 6 -5.78 -5.31 -10.44
C GLN A 6 -5.70 -4.03 -9.63
N ALA A 7 -6.51 -3.03 -9.96
CA ALA A 7 -6.53 -1.78 -9.20
C ALA A 7 -6.95 -2.04 -7.76
N ASP A 8 -7.98 -2.85 -7.53
CA ASP A 8 -8.42 -3.19 -6.18
C ASP A 8 -7.33 -3.93 -5.41
N TYR A 9 -6.64 -4.86 -6.06
CA TYR A 9 -5.54 -5.59 -5.45
C TYR A 9 -4.44 -4.61 -4.97
N TYR A 10 -4.03 -3.69 -5.84
CA TYR A 10 -2.99 -2.73 -5.50
C TYR A 10 -3.43 -1.81 -4.36
N ARG A 11 -4.69 -1.39 -4.34
CA ARG A 11 -5.23 -0.57 -3.25
C ARG A 11 -5.21 -1.32 -1.92
N GLN A 12 -5.54 -2.60 -1.95
CA GLN A 12 -5.48 -3.43 -0.74
C GLN A 12 -4.06 -3.54 -0.21
N GLN A 13 -3.08 -3.72 -1.11
CA GLN A 13 -1.69 -3.76 -0.69
C GLN A 13 -1.25 -2.44 -0.08
N ALA A 14 -1.63 -1.31 -0.69
CA ALA A 14 -1.31 0.01 -0.14
C ALA A 14 -1.92 0.18 1.25
N SER A 15 -3.14 -0.24 1.45
CA SER A 15 -3.83 -0.14 2.74
C SER A 15 -3.10 -0.97 3.81
N ARG A 16 -2.68 -2.19 3.47
CA ARG A 16 -1.93 -3.05 4.39
C ARG A 16 -0.60 -2.43 4.79
N VAL A 17 0.11 -1.88 3.81
CA VAL A 17 1.40 -1.24 4.09
C VAL A 17 1.21 -0.02 4.98
N ARG A 18 0.16 0.76 4.76
CA ARG A 18 -0.14 1.92 5.62
C ARG A 18 -0.41 1.50 7.06
N LYS A 19 -1.13 0.42 7.26
CA LYS A 19 -1.37 -0.08 8.61
C LYS A 19 -0.07 -0.48 9.29
N ARG A 20 0.83 -1.11 8.56
CA ARG A 20 2.16 -1.44 9.10
C ARG A 20 2.95 -0.19 9.43
N ALA A 21 2.83 0.85 8.60
CA ALA A 21 3.51 2.11 8.87
C ALA A 21 3.03 2.73 10.19
N ASP A 22 1.73 2.65 10.46
CA ASP A 22 1.18 3.17 11.71
C ASP A 22 1.73 2.43 12.93
N LEU A 23 2.08 1.16 12.76
CA LEU A 23 2.61 0.33 13.84
C LEU A 23 4.14 0.36 13.92
N ALA A 24 4.79 1.05 12.99
CA ALA A 24 6.25 1.09 12.94
C ALA A 24 6.81 1.83 14.16
N ASN A 25 7.86 1.26 14.76
CA ASN A 25 8.46 1.83 15.95
C ASN A 25 9.43 2.97 15.66
N THR A 26 9.89 3.10 14.43
CA THR A 26 10.84 4.13 14.06
C THR A 26 10.28 4.97 12.92
N ARG A 27 10.75 6.22 12.87
CA ARG A 27 10.39 7.13 11.79
C ARG A 27 10.87 6.61 10.44
N GLU A 28 12.09 6.05 10.41
CA GLU A 28 12.68 5.54 9.19
C GLU A 28 11.86 4.41 8.60
N ALA A 29 11.43 3.47 9.45
CA ALA A 29 10.59 2.37 9.01
C ALA A 29 9.24 2.89 8.50
N ARG A 30 8.68 3.89 9.18
CA ARG A 30 7.40 4.48 8.77
C ARG A 30 7.52 5.12 7.38
N VAL A 31 8.57 5.91 7.17
CA VAL A 31 8.79 6.58 5.89
C VAL A 31 8.98 5.57 4.77
N ALA A 32 9.75 4.52 5.02
CA ALA A 32 9.95 3.47 4.03
C ALA A 32 8.63 2.78 3.65
N LEU A 33 7.82 2.45 4.65
CA LEU A 33 6.54 1.78 4.40
C LEU A 33 5.56 2.69 3.66
N LEU A 34 5.51 3.97 4.00
CA LEU A 34 4.66 4.92 3.29
C LEU A 34 5.09 5.08 1.84
N GLY A 35 6.40 5.00 1.56
CA GLY A 35 6.92 5.00 0.20
C GLY A 35 6.42 3.79 -0.59
N PHE A 36 6.42 2.61 0.00
CA PHE A 36 5.86 1.43 -0.64
C PHE A 36 4.36 1.58 -0.91
N ALA A 37 3.62 2.13 0.05
CA ALA A 37 2.19 2.36 -0.12
C ALA A 37 1.92 3.28 -1.31
N GLN A 38 2.72 4.33 -1.45
CA GLN A 38 2.58 5.25 -2.58
C GLN A 38 2.82 4.53 -3.91
N ARG A 39 3.80 3.65 -3.97
CA ARG A 39 4.07 2.87 -5.18
C ARG A 39 2.88 1.99 -5.55
N TRP A 40 2.28 1.33 -4.58
CA TRP A 40 1.09 0.52 -4.82
C TRP A 40 -0.07 1.37 -5.35
N GLU A 41 -0.25 2.56 -4.78
CA GLU A 41 -1.30 3.48 -5.24
C GLU A 41 -1.06 3.93 -6.67
N MET A 42 0.19 4.22 -7.03
CA MET A 42 0.52 4.59 -8.40
C MET A 42 0.21 3.47 -9.39
N LEU A 43 0.50 2.23 -9.00
CA LEU A 43 0.16 1.09 -9.84
C LEU A 43 -1.35 0.96 -10.02
N ALA A 44 -2.12 1.24 -8.96
CA ALA A 44 -3.58 1.20 -9.03
C ALA A 44 -4.14 2.24 -10.01
N ILE A 45 -3.49 3.39 -10.09
CA ILE A 45 -3.92 4.46 -11.00
C ILE A 45 -3.62 4.09 -12.46
N ARG A 46 -2.50 3.42 -12.70
CA ARG A 46 -2.08 3.06 -14.05
C ARG A 46 -2.90 1.93 -14.68
N VAL A 47 -3.55 1.15 -13.88
CA VAL A 47 -4.29 -0.05 -14.35
C VAL A 47 -5.74 0.28 -14.84
#